data_37e0c604d1150e66d8e9e83b6d6a53fe
#
_entry.id   37e0c604d1150e66d8e9e83b6d6a53fe
#
_cell.length_a   1.000
_cell.length_b   1.000
_cell.length_c   1.000
_cell.angle_alpha   90.00
_cell.angle_beta   90.00
_cell.angle_gamma   90.00
#
_symmetry.space_group_name_H-M   'P 1'
#
loop_
_entity.id
_entity.type
_entity.pdbx_description
1 polymer ?
#
loop_
_entity_poly.entity_id
_entity_poly.type
_entity_poly.pdbx_seq_one_letter_code
_entity_poly.pdbx_strand_id
1 'polypeptide(L)'
;MSYNSLEEIVRECQEKDLPFDEVILLDDMNERNVSREESIETMRGMWEAMKGAERNYDGSLQSRSGLVGGAGKTMRAYVESGNTLCGPFVGKVMASALAMGESNACMKRIVAAPTAGACGVLPAVLVNYQKEKGTADKQIVRALYTAAGIGQVVAARAYIAGASGGCQAEIGTASAMAAGALTALGGGTPSQITHATAMALKNLLGLVCDPVGGLVEVPCVKRNVIGSVNALSAADMALAGIISRIPPDQVIDAMREVGDQMHPSLRETGQGGLANTPAAREWCAAQEEE
;
A
#
# COMPACT_ATOMS: atom_id res chain seq x y z
N MET A 1 14.00 -10.06 -9.58
CA MET A 1 14.75 -8.93 -8.98
C MET A 1 15.79 -9.49 -8.01
N SER A 2 17.01 -8.96 -8.09
CA SER A 2 18.19 -9.54 -7.46
C SER A 2 18.56 -8.96 -6.10
N TYR A 3 17.95 -7.83 -5.70
CA TYR A 3 18.29 -7.16 -4.45
C TYR A 3 17.59 -7.78 -3.24
N ASN A 4 18.38 -8.03 -2.19
CA ASN A 4 17.91 -8.56 -0.90
C ASN A 4 17.89 -7.51 0.21
N SER A 5 18.34 -6.28 -0.07
CA SER A 5 18.30 -5.18 0.89
C SER A 5 18.12 -3.82 0.21
N LEU A 6 17.54 -2.88 0.93
CA LEU A 6 17.43 -1.49 0.50
C LEU A 6 18.82 -0.83 0.45
N GLU A 7 19.73 -1.24 1.33
CA GLU A 7 21.11 -0.78 1.37
C GLU A 7 21.85 -1.13 0.07
N GLU A 8 21.67 -2.35 -0.46
CA GLU A 8 22.22 -2.75 -1.78
C GLU A 8 21.75 -1.84 -2.90
N ILE A 9 20.45 -1.51 -2.95
CA ILE A 9 19.91 -0.62 -3.97
C ILE A 9 20.50 0.79 -3.83
N VAL A 10 20.60 1.32 -2.60
CA VAL A 10 21.21 2.65 -2.37
C VAL A 10 22.67 2.67 -2.78
N ARG A 11 23.43 1.63 -2.47
CA ARG A 11 24.83 1.49 -2.90
C ARG A 11 24.93 1.47 -4.42
N GLU A 12 24.10 0.69 -5.09
CA GLU A 12 24.05 0.62 -6.55
C GLU A 12 23.72 1.97 -7.19
N CYS A 13 22.79 2.72 -6.60
CA CYS A 13 22.49 4.09 -7.03
C CYS A 13 23.73 5.00 -6.95
N GLN A 14 24.52 4.88 -5.89
CA GLN A 14 25.72 5.68 -5.68
C GLN A 14 26.85 5.27 -6.63
N GLU A 15 27.10 3.96 -6.79
CA GLU A 15 28.18 3.44 -7.63
C GLU A 15 27.96 3.73 -9.12
N LYS A 16 26.71 3.72 -9.58
CA LYS A 16 26.35 3.93 -10.99
C LYS A 16 25.90 5.36 -11.28
N ASP A 17 25.77 6.21 -10.28
CA ASP A 17 25.17 7.57 -10.40
C ASP A 17 23.78 7.53 -11.04
N LEU A 18 22.94 6.60 -10.58
CA LEU A 18 21.59 6.38 -11.10
C LEU A 18 20.53 6.63 -10.02
N PRO A 19 19.34 7.12 -10.39
CA PRO A 19 18.22 7.24 -9.48
C PRO A 19 17.64 5.84 -9.13
N PHE A 20 16.97 5.76 -7.99
CA PHE A 20 16.46 4.50 -7.43
C PHE A 20 15.55 3.72 -8.42
N ASP A 21 14.63 4.41 -9.08
CA ASP A 21 13.74 3.81 -10.06
C ASP A 21 14.47 3.25 -11.29
N GLU A 22 15.55 3.88 -11.70
CA GLU A 22 16.36 3.43 -12.84
C GLU A 22 17.13 2.14 -12.49
N VAL A 23 17.69 2.05 -11.29
CA VAL A 23 18.34 0.82 -10.78
C VAL A 23 17.35 -0.35 -10.80
N ILE A 24 16.11 -0.13 -10.33
CA ILE A 24 15.08 -1.18 -10.32
C ILE A 24 14.60 -1.53 -11.73
N LEU A 25 14.46 -0.55 -12.62
CA LEU A 25 14.11 -0.82 -14.03
C LEU A 25 15.17 -1.70 -14.72
N LEU A 26 16.45 -1.40 -14.52
CA LEU A 26 17.54 -2.20 -15.08
C LEU A 26 17.56 -3.63 -14.52
N ASP A 27 17.27 -3.78 -13.24
CA ASP A 27 17.15 -5.10 -12.62
C ASP A 27 15.96 -5.90 -13.16
N ASP A 28 14.79 -5.27 -13.33
CA ASP A 28 13.61 -5.89 -13.95
C ASP A 28 13.88 -6.37 -15.39
N MET A 29 14.56 -5.54 -16.17
CA MET A 29 14.98 -5.88 -17.54
C MET A 29 15.87 -7.13 -17.56
N ASN A 30 16.85 -7.18 -16.67
CA ASN A 30 17.81 -8.29 -16.61
C ASN A 30 17.11 -9.58 -16.16
N GLU A 31 16.31 -9.52 -15.10
CA GLU A 31 15.69 -10.70 -14.52
C GLU A 31 14.63 -11.32 -15.42
N ARG A 32 13.83 -10.47 -16.07
CA ARG A 32 12.79 -10.91 -16.99
C ARG A 32 13.30 -11.13 -18.43
N ASN A 33 14.54 -10.75 -18.71
CA ASN A 33 15.15 -10.78 -20.03
C ASN A 33 14.26 -10.07 -21.10
N VAL A 34 13.87 -8.83 -20.78
CA VAL A 34 13.02 -7.97 -21.63
C VAL A 34 13.72 -6.67 -21.98
N SER A 35 13.27 -6.03 -23.06
CA SER A 35 13.73 -4.67 -23.39
C SER A 35 13.21 -3.62 -22.41
N ARG A 36 13.83 -2.45 -22.42
CA ARG A 36 13.38 -1.29 -21.62
C ARG A 36 11.96 -0.89 -21.97
N GLU A 37 11.63 -0.88 -23.25
CA GLU A 37 10.33 -0.54 -23.77
C GLU A 37 9.25 -1.50 -23.28
N GLU A 38 9.52 -2.80 -23.31
CA GLU A 38 8.61 -3.84 -22.81
C GLU A 38 8.39 -3.75 -21.30
N SER A 39 9.46 -3.51 -20.53
CA SER A 39 9.36 -3.30 -19.08
C SER A 39 8.49 -2.09 -18.76
N ILE A 40 8.78 -0.93 -19.38
CA ILE A 40 8.03 0.31 -19.17
C ILE A 40 6.56 0.15 -19.60
N GLU A 41 6.29 -0.51 -20.71
CA GLU A 41 4.91 -0.72 -21.18
C GLU A 41 4.12 -1.60 -20.21
N THR A 42 4.75 -2.63 -19.63
CA THR A 42 4.14 -3.46 -18.59
C THR A 42 3.77 -2.61 -17.35
N MET A 43 4.69 -1.79 -16.87
CA MET A 43 4.45 -0.91 -15.72
C MET A 43 3.41 0.17 -16.04
N ARG A 44 3.39 0.70 -17.28
CA ARG A 44 2.35 1.62 -17.76
C ARG A 44 0.97 0.95 -17.75
N GLY A 45 0.88 -0.31 -18.16
CA GLY A 45 -0.35 -1.10 -18.08
C GLY A 45 -0.87 -1.24 -16.65
N MET A 46 0.01 -1.42 -15.66
CA MET A 46 -0.37 -1.42 -14.24
C MET A 46 -0.90 -0.06 -13.79
N TRP A 47 -0.23 1.03 -14.21
CA TRP A 47 -0.69 2.39 -13.90
C TRP A 47 -2.06 2.70 -14.50
N GLU A 48 -2.29 2.33 -15.76
CA GLU A 48 -3.61 2.49 -16.40
C GLU A 48 -4.70 1.69 -15.67
N ALA A 49 -4.37 0.48 -15.21
CA ALA A 49 -5.31 -0.33 -14.43
C ALA A 49 -5.64 0.33 -13.07
N MET A 50 -4.66 0.91 -12.38
CA MET A 50 -4.88 1.66 -11.14
C MET A 50 -5.79 2.87 -11.36
N LYS A 51 -5.50 3.69 -12.39
CA LYS A 51 -6.36 4.83 -12.78
C LYS A 51 -7.76 4.38 -13.19
N GLY A 52 -7.85 3.27 -13.92
CA GLY A 52 -9.11 2.67 -14.34
C GLY A 52 -9.96 2.21 -13.15
N ALA A 53 -9.36 1.57 -12.17
CA ALA A 53 -10.04 1.14 -10.96
C ALA A 53 -10.63 2.34 -10.19
N GLU A 54 -9.87 3.43 -10.06
CA GLU A 54 -10.34 4.66 -9.40
C GLU A 54 -11.48 5.34 -10.16
N ARG A 55 -11.40 5.42 -11.50
CA ARG A 55 -12.45 6.04 -12.34
C ARG A 55 -13.75 5.24 -12.35
N ASN A 56 -13.65 3.90 -12.31
CA ASN A 56 -14.77 2.99 -12.42
C ASN A 56 -15.41 2.61 -11.08
N TYR A 57 -15.02 3.30 -9.99
CA TYR A 57 -15.65 3.10 -8.69
C TYR A 57 -17.13 3.43 -8.74
N ASP A 58 -17.96 2.49 -8.31
CA ASP A 58 -19.42 2.65 -8.19
C ASP A 58 -19.83 2.60 -6.72
N GLY A 59 -20.09 3.76 -6.15
CA GLY A 59 -20.49 3.92 -4.75
C GLY A 59 -21.95 3.53 -4.46
N SER A 60 -22.67 2.96 -5.43
CA SER A 60 -24.00 2.37 -5.20
C SER A 60 -23.96 0.87 -4.89
N LEU A 61 -22.80 0.24 -5.14
CA LEU A 61 -22.62 -1.18 -4.91
C LEU A 61 -22.39 -1.49 -3.42
N GLN A 62 -22.83 -2.66 -3.03
CA GLN A 62 -22.47 -3.32 -1.77
C GLN A 62 -21.76 -4.63 -2.05
N SER A 63 -20.89 -5.04 -1.13
CA SER A 63 -20.30 -6.36 -1.15
C SER A 63 -21.37 -7.44 -0.98
N ARG A 64 -21.08 -8.66 -1.43
CA ARG A 64 -22.01 -9.78 -1.28
C ARG A 64 -22.39 -10.05 0.18
N SER A 65 -21.48 -9.79 1.09
CA SER A 65 -21.68 -9.92 2.54
C SER A 65 -22.56 -8.83 3.16
N GLY A 66 -22.75 -7.70 2.46
CA GLY A 66 -23.41 -6.51 2.99
C GLY A 66 -22.57 -5.68 3.97
N LEU A 67 -21.33 -6.11 4.32
CA LEU A 67 -20.49 -5.44 5.33
C LEU A 67 -19.91 -4.10 4.84
N VAL A 68 -19.67 -3.94 3.54
CA VAL A 68 -19.07 -2.73 2.98
C VAL A 68 -19.75 -2.27 1.70
N GLY A 69 -19.74 -0.96 1.48
CA GLY A 69 -20.28 -0.30 0.29
C GLY A 69 -20.63 1.15 0.57
N GLY A 70 -20.33 2.03 -0.39
CA GLY A 70 -20.69 3.45 -0.36
C GLY A 70 -19.86 4.37 0.53
N ALA A 71 -18.90 3.86 1.30
CA ALA A 71 -18.07 4.68 2.19
C ALA A 71 -17.17 5.64 1.40
N GLY A 72 -16.62 5.19 0.26
CA GLY A 72 -15.84 6.05 -0.64
C GLY A 72 -16.66 7.20 -1.18
N LYS A 73 -17.93 6.95 -1.58
CA LYS A 73 -18.87 7.99 -2.02
C LYS A 73 -19.18 8.97 -0.89
N THR A 74 -19.49 8.46 0.30
CA THR A 74 -19.76 9.29 1.49
C THR A 74 -18.57 10.18 1.83
N MET A 75 -17.37 9.64 1.78
CA MET A 75 -16.15 10.40 2.07
C MET A 75 -15.89 11.47 1.00
N ARG A 76 -16.13 11.19 -0.29
CA ARG A 76 -16.03 12.20 -1.36
C ARG A 76 -16.98 13.38 -1.09
N ALA A 77 -18.23 13.12 -0.79
CA ALA A 77 -19.21 14.17 -0.48
C ALA A 77 -18.78 15.01 0.75
N TYR A 78 -18.22 14.36 1.78
CA TYR A 78 -17.70 15.07 2.95
C TYR A 78 -16.50 15.97 2.60
N VAL A 79 -15.59 15.51 1.76
CA VAL A 79 -14.46 16.33 1.27
C VAL A 79 -14.96 17.52 0.48
N GLU A 80 -15.94 17.32 -0.40
CA GLU A 80 -16.55 18.38 -1.22
C GLU A 80 -17.29 19.45 -0.39
N SER A 81 -17.80 19.08 0.80
CA SER A 81 -18.40 20.04 1.73
C SER A 81 -17.41 21.02 2.37
N GLY A 82 -16.09 20.78 2.21
CA GLY A 82 -15.04 21.63 2.76
C GLY A 82 -14.76 21.46 4.25
N ASN A 83 -15.44 20.53 4.94
CA ASN A 83 -15.37 20.35 6.40
C ASN A 83 -14.26 19.39 6.87
N THR A 84 -13.39 18.90 5.96
CA THR A 84 -12.36 17.90 6.33
C THR A 84 -11.31 18.46 7.27
N LEU A 85 -11.02 17.74 8.36
CA LEU A 85 -10.00 18.10 9.34
C LEU A 85 -8.57 17.94 8.78
N CYS A 86 -8.36 16.97 7.88
CA CYS A 86 -7.06 16.67 7.28
C CYS A 86 -6.75 17.50 6.02
N GLY A 87 -7.61 18.45 5.67
CA GLY A 87 -7.51 19.22 4.45
C GLY A 87 -7.95 18.44 3.19
N PRO A 88 -8.16 19.13 2.06
CA PRO A 88 -8.80 18.54 0.89
C PRO A 88 -7.96 17.45 0.21
N PHE A 89 -6.64 17.60 0.16
CA PHE A 89 -5.77 16.61 -0.48
C PHE A 89 -5.81 15.25 0.24
N VAL A 90 -5.56 15.25 1.56
CA VAL A 90 -5.61 14.02 2.36
C VAL A 90 -7.02 13.43 2.35
N GLY A 91 -8.05 14.27 2.41
CA GLY A 91 -9.44 13.82 2.29
C GLY A 91 -9.73 13.08 0.98
N LYS A 92 -9.24 13.57 -0.16
CA LYS A 92 -9.35 12.90 -1.46
C LYS A 92 -8.62 11.55 -1.46
N VAL A 93 -7.42 11.48 -0.87
CA VAL A 93 -6.67 10.22 -0.72
C VAL A 93 -7.47 9.21 0.12
N MET A 94 -8.05 9.63 1.25
CA MET A 94 -8.90 8.79 2.09
C MET A 94 -10.11 8.25 1.31
N ALA A 95 -10.79 9.11 0.55
CA ALA A 95 -11.94 8.72 -0.26
C ALA A 95 -11.56 7.71 -1.35
N SER A 96 -10.42 7.91 -2.03
CA SER A 96 -9.91 6.98 -3.04
C SER A 96 -9.48 5.64 -2.42
N ALA A 97 -8.86 5.65 -1.25
CA ALA A 97 -8.48 4.42 -0.54
C ALA A 97 -9.69 3.55 -0.16
N LEU A 98 -10.76 4.19 0.34
CA LEU A 98 -12.04 3.52 0.60
C LEU A 98 -12.64 2.97 -0.70
N ALA A 99 -12.70 3.78 -1.75
CA ALA A 99 -13.27 3.40 -3.04
C ALA A 99 -12.56 2.17 -3.65
N MET A 100 -11.22 2.09 -3.55
CA MET A 100 -10.46 0.94 -4.03
C MET A 100 -10.73 -0.32 -3.20
N GLY A 101 -10.73 -0.20 -1.87
CA GLY A 101 -11.04 -1.32 -0.98
C GLY A 101 -12.47 -1.85 -1.21
N GLU A 102 -13.45 -0.96 -1.38
CA GLU A 102 -14.82 -1.34 -1.72
C GLU A 102 -14.92 -1.98 -3.12
N SER A 103 -14.18 -1.46 -4.10
CA SER A 103 -14.10 -2.06 -5.44
C SER A 103 -13.61 -3.50 -5.37
N ASN A 104 -12.58 -3.79 -4.55
CA ASN A 104 -12.10 -5.15 -4.30
C ASN A 104 -13.20 -6.02 -3.69
N ALA A 105 -13.84 -5.55 -2.61
CA ALA A 105 -14.92 -6.28 -1.92
C ALA A 105 -16.13 -6.54 -2.84
N CYS A 106 -16.41 -5.65 -3.78
CA CYS A 106 -17.46 -5.79 -4.81
C CYS A 106 -16.99 -6.52 -6.08
N MET A 107 -15.86 -7.25 -6.02
CA MET A 107 -15.34 -8.08 -7.12
C MET A 107 -15.04 -7.28 -8.40
N LYS A 108 -14.69 -6.01 -8.28
CA LYS A 108 -14.24 -5.18 -9.41
C LYS A 108 -12.75 -5.32 -9.63
N ARG A 109 -12.31 -4.93 -10.83
CA ARG A 109 -10.89 -4.95 -11.17
C ARG A 109 -10.10 -3.97 -10.33
N ILE A 110 -9.06 -4.46 -9.67
CA ILE A 110 -8.06 -3.69 -8.91
C ILE A 110 -6.65 -4.15 -9.31
N VAL A 111 -5.63 -3.45 -8.80
CA VAL A 111 -4.24 -3.91 -8.86
C VAL A 111 -3.81 -4.28 -7.44
N ALA A 112 -3.37 -5.52 -7.26
CA ALA A 112 -2.78 -5.96 -5.99
C ALA A 112 -1.36 -5.36 -5.84
N ALA A 113 -1.13 -4.58 -4.77
CA ALA A 113 0.15 -3.93 -4.52
C ALA A 113 0.38 -3.71 -3.00
N PRO A 114 0.99 -4.68 -2.26
CA PRO A 114 1.46 -5.99 -2.72
C PRO A 114 0.35 -7.05 -2.83
N THR A 115 -0.79 -6.89 -2.14
CA THR A 115 -1.91 -7.84 -2.10
C THR A 115 -3.24 -7.16 -2.47
N ALA A 116 -4.29 -7.95 -2.67
CA ALA A 116 -5.63 -7.43 -2.91
C ALA A 116 -6.18 -6.66 -1.69
N GLY A 117 -5.86 -7.09 -0.48
CA GLY A 117 -6.28 -6.41 0.76
C GLY A 117 -5.70 -5.00 0.93
N ALA A 118 -4.55 -4.73 0.32
CA ALA A 118 -3.87 -3.44 0.34
C ALA A 118 -4.00 -2.66 -0.98
N CYS A 119 -4.87 -3.08 -1.90
CA CYS A 119 -5.01 -2.54 -3.26
C CYS A 119 -5.35 -1.04 -3.31
N GLY A 120 -5.85 -0.48 -2.23
CA GLY A 120 -6.24 0.93 -2.16
C GLY A 120 -5.09 1.88 -1.84
N VAL A 121 -4.01 1.43 -1.22
CA VAL A 121 -2.96 2.32 -0.71
C VAL A 121 -2.22 3.04 -1.84
N LEU A 122 -1.56 2.30 -2.69
CA LEU A 122 -0.71 2.86 -3.75
C LEU A 122 -1.52 3.68 -4.77
N PRO A 123 -2.66 3.18 -5.31
CA PRO A 123 -3.45 3.96 -6.25
C PRO A 123 -4.05 5.23 -5.64
N ALA A 124 -4.57 5.18 -4.40
CA ALA A 124 -5.15 6.35 -3.76
C ALA A 124 -4.15 7.49 -3.62
N VAL A 125 -2.92 7.15 -3.23
CA VAL A 125 -1.85 8.12 -3.07
C VAL A 125 -1.40 8.69 -4.42
N LEU A 126 -1.05 7.82 -5.38
CA LEU A 126 -0.45 8.24 -6.64
C LEU A 126 -1.43 8.94 -7.59
N VAL A 127 -2.69 8.49 -7.67
CA VAL A 127 -3.71 9.14 -8.50
C VAL A 127 -4.02 10.54 -7.99
N ASN A 128 -4.15 10.71 -6.66
CA ASN A 128 -4.41 12.03 -6.10
C ASN A 128 -3.18 12.93 -6.16
N TYR A 129 -1.97 12.39 -5.97
CA TYR A 129 -0.72 13.15 -6.18
C TYR A 129 -0.62 13.66 -7.62
N GLN A 130 -0.88 12.80 -8.60
CA GLN A 130 -0.88 13.18 -10.02
C GLN A 130 -1.84 14.33 -10.30
N LYS A 131 -3.09 14.22 -9.82
CA LYS A 131 -4.12 15.25 -10.00
C LYS A 131 -3.74 16.58 -9.33
N GLU A 132 -3.19 16.52 -8.13
CA GLU A 132 -2.82 17.71 -7.35
C GLU A 132 -1.61 18.45 -7.91
N LYS A 133 -0.60 17.70 -8.36
CA LYS A 133 0.68 18.27 -8.84
C LYS A 133 0.78 18.41 -10.36
N GLY A 134 -0.19 17.90 -11.13
CA GLY A 134 -0.10 17.87 -12.59
C GLY A 134 1.03 16.99 -13.13
N THR A 135 1.42 15.96 -12.39
CA THR A 135 2.55 15.07 -12.71
C THR A 135 2.27 14.24 -13.95
N ALA A 136 3.21 14.14 -14.86
CA ALA A 136 3.06 13.32 -16.07
C ALA A 136 3.06 11.82 -15.75
N ASP A 137 2.30 11.02 -16.51
CA ASP A 137 2.25 9.55 -16.37
C ASP A 137 3.63 8.90 -16.33
N LYS A 138 4.57 9.38 -17.15
CA LYS A 138 5.94 8.86 -17.17
C LYS A 138 6.63 8.96 -15.80
N GLN A 139 6.39 10.02 -15.04
CA GLN A 139 6.98 10.18 -13.71
C GLN A 139 6.32 9.26 -12.69
N ILE A 140 5.01 9.05 -12.79
CA ILE A 140 4.31 8.08 -11.92
C ILE A 140 4.77 6.66 -12.22
N VAL A 141 4.92 6.29 -13.50
CA VAL A 141 5.45 4.97 -13.90
C VAL A 141 6.87 4.76 -13.32
N ARG A 142 7.73 5.77 -13.32
CA ARG A 142 9.04 5.69 -12.65
C ARG A 142 8.91 5.49 -11.14
N ALA A 143 8.03 6.22 -10.49
CA ALA A 143 7.77 6.03 -9.05
C ALA A 143 7.22 4.64 -8.71
N LEU A 144 6.50 3.99 -9.62
CA LEU A 144 6.07 2.62 -9.46
C LEU A 144 7.23 1.62 -9.47
N TYR A 145 8.32 1.86 -10.20
CA TYR A 145 9.56 1.07 -10.07
C TYR A 145 10.17 1.23 -8.67
N THR A 146 10.20 2.45 -8.13
CA THR A 146 10.64 2.65 -6.73
C THR A 146 9.79 1.84 -5.78
N ALA A 147 8.46 1.88 -5.91
CA ALA A 147 7.54 1.08 -5.10
C ALA A 147 7.79 -0.42 -5.26
N ALA A 148 7.98 -0.90 -6.50
CA ALA A 148 8.24 -2.30 -6.79
C ALA A 148 9.54 -2.81 -6.14
N GLY A 149 10.63 -2.04 -6.22
CA GLY A 149 11.90 -2.40 -5.57
C GLY A 149 11.76 -2.50 -4.05
N ILE A 150 11.03 -1.59 -3.42
CA ILE A 150 10.75 -1.65 -1.97
C ILE A 150 9.93 -2.90 -1.64
N GLY A 151 8.83 -3.14 -2.36
CA GLY A 151 7.98 -4.31 -2.15
C GLY A 151 8.73 -5.63 -2.31
N GLN A 152 9.64 -5.69 -3.27
CA GLN A 152 10.50 -6.85 -3.53
C GLN A 152 11.45 -7.14 -2.35
N VAL A 153 12.13 -6.12 -1.84
CA VAL A 153 13.03 -6.30 -0.67
C VAL A 153 12.23 -6.75 0.54
N VAL A 154 11.04 -6.18 0.77
CA VAL A 154 10.16 -6.64 1.86
C VAL A 154 9.75 -8.10 1.66
N ALA A 155 9.37 -8.50 0.43
CA ALA A 155 9.00 -9.88 0.12
C ALA A 155 10.17 -10.87 0.32
N ALA A 156 11.39 -10.45 0.00
CA ALA A 156 12.59 -11.28 0.16
C ALA A 156 13.01 -11.45 1.62
N ARG A 157 12.85 -10.42 2.47
CA ARG A 157 13.32 -10.40 3.86
C ARG A 157 12.25 -10.75 4.89
N ALA A 158 10.98 -10.48 4.57
CA ALA A 158 9.86 -10.63 5.51
C ALA A 158 8.65 -11.25 4.82
N TYR A 159 7.47 -10.78 5.16
CA TYR A 159 6.20 -11.23 4.63
C TYR A 159 5.46 -10.07 3.94
N ILE A 160 4.62 -10.41 2.95
CA ILE A 160 3.70 -9.46 2.29
C ILE A 160 2.22 -9.86 2.42
N ALA A 161 1.94 -11.01 3.03
CA ALA A 161 0.58 -11.53 3.19
C ALA A 161 0.14 -11.50 4.66
N GLY A 162 -1.14 -11.16 4.90
CA GLY A 162 -1.72 -11.09 6.23
C GLY A 162 -1.71 -12.44 6.97
N ALA A 163 -1.92 -13.53 6.24
CA ALA A 163 -1.86 -14.89 6.77
C ALA A 163 -0.47 -15.30 7.31
N SER A 164 0.59 -14.71 6.77
CA SER A 164 1.97 -14.99 7.20
C SER A 164 2.46 -14.03 8.28
N GLY A 165 2.25 -12.73 8.11
CA GLY A 165 2.85 -11.71 8.96
C GLY A 165 1.89 -10.71 9.60
N GLY A 166 0.57 -10.93 9.55
CA GLY A 166 -0.42 -9.96 9.99
C GLY A 166 -0.65 -8.84 8.96
N CYS A 167 -1.56 -7.94 9.25
CA CYS A 167 -1.87 -6.83 8.35
C CYS A 167 -0.71 -5.81 8.23
N GLN A 168 0.25 -5.81 9.16
CA GLN A 168 1.51 -5.08 9.02
C GLN A 168 2.27 -5.49 7.75
N ALA A 169 2.19 -6.77 7.36
CA ALA A 169 2.82 -7.29 6.15
C ALA A 169 2.14 -6.77 4.88
N GLU A 170 0.82 -6.62 4.86
CA GLU A 170 0.07 -6.10 3.71
C GLU A 170 0.05 -4.59 3.66
N ILE A 171 -0.65 -3.97 4.62
CA ILE A 171 -0.86 -2.52 4.69
C ILE A 171 0.47 -1.81 5.00
N GLY A 172 1.33 -2.40 5.86
CA GLY A 172 2.64 -1.84 6.14
C GLY A 172 3.52 -1.80 4.91
N THR A 173 3.60 -2.88 4.15
CA THR A 173 4.36 -2.94 2.89
C THR A 173 3.79 -1.98 1.84
N ALA A 174 2.46 -1.97 1.64
CA ALA A 174 1.82 -1.04 0.70
C ALA A 174 2.09 0.43 1.07
N SER A 175 2.02 0.74 2.36
CA SER A 175 2.35 2.07 2.89
C SER A 175 3.81 2.45 2.65
N ALA A 176 4.74 1.53 2.88
CA ALA A 176 6.17 1.71 2.63
C ALA A 176 6.48 1.92 1.14
N MET A 177 5.87 1.11 0.27
CA MET A 177 5.94 1.27 -1.19
C MET A 177 5.46 2.65 -1.63
N ALA A 178 4.30 3.09 -1.11
CA ALA A 178 3.73 4.39 -1.42
C ALA A 178 4.58 5.55 -0.86
N ALA A 179 5.12 5.42 0.35
CA ALA A 179 6.00 6.42 0.95
C ALA A 179 7.28 6.61 0.14
N GLY A 180 7.92 5.52 -0.28
CA GLY A 180 9.10 5.58 -1.14
C GLY A 180 8.81 6.19 -2.50
N ALA A 181 7.70 5.81 -3.15
CA ALA A 181 7.26 6.38 -4.42
C ALA A 181 7.01 7.89 -4.33
N LEU A 182 6.31 8.34 -3.27
CA LEU A 182 6.09 9.77 -3.01
C LEU A 182 7.39 10.53 -2.77
N THR A 183 8.31 9.95 -1.99
CA THR A 183 9.62 10.56 -1.71
C THR A 183 10.41 10.73 -3.00
N ALA A 184 10.40 9.74 -3.90
CA ALA A 184 11.01 9.83 -5.23
C ALA A 184 10.36 10.94 -6.09
N LEU A 185 9.02 11.00 -6.12
CA LEU A 185 8.27 12.05 -6.81
C LEU A 185 8.53 13.45 -6.25
N GLY A 186 8.78 13.56 -4.96
CA GLY A 186 9.18 14.79 -4.28
C GLY A 186 10.64 15.19 -4.50
N GLY A 187 11.41 14.44 -5.28
CA GLY A 187 12.83 14.69 -5.55
C GLY A 187 13.78 14.24 -4.45
N GLY A 188 13.33 13.35 -3.57
CA GLY A 188 14.14 12.78 -2.50
C GLY A 188 15.27 11.89 -3.02
N THR A 189 16.38 11.87 -2.28
CA THR A 189 17.54 11.02 -2.55
C THR A 189 17.22 9.54 -2.31
N PRO A 190 18.00 8.58 -2.85
CA PRO A 190 17.84 7.16 -2.55
C PRO A 190 17.83 6.85 -1.04
N SER A 191 18.65 7.53 -0.25
CA SER A 191 18.64 7.41 1.22
C SER A 191 17.33 7.90 1.84
N GLN A 192 16.78 9.03 1.40
CA GLN A 192 15.49 9.53 1.90
C GLN A 192 14.34 8.57 1.54
N ILE A 193 14.37 7.95 0.36
CA ILE A 193 13.40 6.93 -0.06
C ILE A 193 13.38 5.77 0.95
N THR A 194 14.55 5.25 1.33
CA THR A 194 14.64 4.15 2.28
C THR A 194 14.26 4.55 3.70
N HIS A 195 14.55 5.78 4.12
CA HIS A 195 14.09 6.30 5.40
C HIS A 195 12.56 6.48 5.46
N ALA A 196 11.93 6.96 4.40
CA ALA A 196 10.47 7.01 4.29
C ALA A 196 9.85 5.61 4.41
N THR A 197 10.42 4.63 3.70
CA THR A 197 10.05 3.20 3.79
C THR A 197 10.09 2.70 5.24
N ALA A 198 11.20 2.94 5.94
CA ALA A 198 11.37 2.52 7.33
C ALA A 198 10.38 3.20 8.29
N MET A 199 10.11 4.48 8.10
CA MET A 199 9.15 5.22 8.92
C MET A 199 7.73 4.71 8.71
N ALA A 200 7.33 4.45 7.46
CA ALA A 200 6.03 3.90 7.16
C ALA A 200 5.83 2.50 7.78
N LEU A 201 6.82 1.62 7.69
CA LEU A 201 6.77 0.27 8.30
C LEU A 201 6.68 0.33 9.81
N LYS A 202 7.55 1.11 10.47
CA LYS A 202 7.59 1.21 11.94
C LYS A 202 6.25 1.61 12.56
N ASN A 203 5.53 2.52 11.90
CA ASN A 203 4.25 3.02 12.40
C ASN A 203 3.16 1.95 12.43
N LEU A 204 3.32 0.87 11.67
CA LEU A 204 2.31 -0.18 11.49
C LEU A 204 2.76 -1.55 12.05
N LEU A 205 3.93 -1.61 12.72
CA LEU A 205 4.38 -2.84 13.39
C LEU A 205 3.34 -3.30 14.42
N GLY A 206 3.07 -4.60 14.41
CA GLY A 206 2.08 -5.22 15.31
C GLY A 206 0.64 -5.15 14.80
N LEU A 207 0.36 -4.56 13.63
CA LEU A 207 -0.98 -4.54 13.06
C LEU A 207 -1.40 -5.97 12.67
N VAL A 208 -2.38 -6.49 13.41
CA VAL A 208 -2.88 -7.86 13.24
C VAL A 208 -3.77 -8.01 12.00
N CYS A 209 -3.94 -9.23 11.48
CA CYS A 209 -4.90 -9.55 10.43
C CYS A 209 -6.07 -10.34 11.03
N ASP A 210 -7.17 -9.64 11.29
CA ASP A 210 -8.34 -10.12 12.02
C ASP A 210 -9.67 -9.85 11.28
N PRO A 211 -9.79 -10.27 10.00
CA PRO A 211 -10.94 -9.94 9.17
C PRO A 211 -12.20 -10.68 9.64
N VAL A 212 -13.33 -9.94 9.72
CA VAL A 212 -14.63 -10.49 10.07
C VAL A 212 -15.09 -11.49 9.00
N GLY A 213 -15.47 -12.67 9.41
CA GLY A 213 -15.86 -13.78 8.52
C GLY A 213 -14.75 -14.23 7.56
N GLY A 214 -13.49 -13.87 7.82
CA GLY A 214 -12.37 -14.14 6.91
C GLY A 214 -12.39 -13.32 5.61
N LEU A 215 -13.29 -12.32 5.51
CA LEU A 215 -13.48 -11.51 4.31
C LEU A 215 -12.56 -10.28 4.28
N VAL A 216 -12.01 -9.97 3.10
CA VAL A 216 -11.18 -8.77 2.90
C VAL A 216 -12.06 -7.51 2.84
N GLU A 217 -12.84 -7.28 3.90
CA GLU A 217 -13.82 -6.21 4.01
C GLU A 217 -13.66 -5.40 5.30
N VAL A 218 -13.95 -5.99 6.45
CA VAL A 218 -13.82 -5.35 7.76
C VAL A 218 -12.71 -6.05 8.55
N PRO A 219 -11.65 -5.33 8.92
CA PRO A 219 -11.40 -3.89 8.82
C PRO A 219 -10.66 -3.45 7.54
N CYS A 220 -10.38 -4.34 6.60
CA CYS A 220 -9.43 -4.20 5.50
C CYS A 220 -9.67 -2.93 4.66
N VAL A 221 -10.92 -2.64 4.27
CA VAL A 221 -11.26 -1.44 3.48
C VAL A 221 -10.78 -0.17 4.18
N LYS A 222 -11.03 -0.04 5.49
CA LYS A 222 -10.63 1.16 6.25
C LYS A 222 -9.13 1.19 6.55
N ARG A 223 -8.44 0.04 6.60
CA ARG A 223 -6.98 -0.03 6.78
C ARG A 223 -6.22 0.49 5.56
N ASN A 224 -6.79 0.45 4.37
CA ASN A 224 -6.21 1.13 3.20
C ASN A 224 -6.08 2.65 3.43
N VAL A 225 -7.03 3.27 4.14
CA VAL A 225 -6.95 4.69 4.52
C VAL A 225 -5.73 4.94 5.41
N ILE A 226 -5.56 4.14 6.47
CA ILE A 226 -4.42 4.29 7.39
C ILE A 226 -3.10 4.13 6.65
N GLY A 227 -2.97 3.11 5.80
CA GLY A 227 -1.77 2.89 4.99
C GLY A 227 -1.44 4.08 4.08
N SER A 228 -2.46 4.66 3.45
CA SER A 228 -2.31 5.82 2.56
C SER A 228 -1.88 7.09 3.31
N VAL A 229 -2.53 7.41 4.43
CA VAL A 229 -2.20 8.59 5.23
C VAL A 229 -0.83 8.46 5.88
N ASN A 230 -0.49 7.26 6.39
CA ASN A 230 0.83 6.96 6.92
C ASN A 230 1.93 7.12 5.87
N ALA A 231 1.68 6.72 4.62
CA ALA A 231 2.63 6.91 3.52
C ALA A 231 2.93 8.39 3.24
N LEU A 232 1.90 9.25 3.23
CA LEU A 232 2.05 10.69 3.05
C LEU A 232 2.93 11.29 4.14
N SER A 233 2.61 10.99 5.42
CA SER A 233 3.37 11.52 6.55
C SER A 233 4.81 11.03 6.58
N ALA A 234 5.07 9.77 6.24
CA ALA A 234 6.41 9.21 6.18
C ALA A 234 7.26 9.83 5.05
N ALA A 235 6.65 10.08 3.88
CA ALA A 235 7.31 10.75 2.77
C ALA A 235 7.67 12.21 3.12
N ASP A 236 6.73 12.97 3.70
CA ASP A 236 6.97 14.35 4.11
C ASP A 236 8.08 14.44 5.16
N MET A 237 8.07 13.56 6.18
CA MET A 237 9.15 13.50 7.17
C MET A 237 10.52 13.25 6.53
N ALA A 238 10.61 12.30 5.60
CA ALA A 238 11.87 11.99 4.93
C ALA A 238 12.35 13.14 4.03
N LEU A 239 11.45 13.77 3.27
CA LEU A 239 11.75 14.95 2.46
C LEU A 239 12.18 16.15 3.31
N ALA A 240 11.63 16.30 4.49
CA ALA A 240 12.05 17.30 5.48
C ALA A 240 13.42 17.00 6.12
N GLY A 241 14.05 15.87 5.80
CA GLY A 241 15.36 15.48 6.33
C GLY A 241 15.30 14.67 7.63
N ILE A 242 14.11 14.24 8.07
CA ILE A 242 13.97 13.37 9.24
C ILE A 242 14.36 11.95 8.84
N ILE A 243 15.28 11.35 9.61
CA ILE A 243 15.81 10.01 9.36
C ILE A 243 15.23 8.97 10.32
N SER A 244 15.11 7.74 9.84
CA SER A 244 14.92 6.58 10.71
C SER A 244 16.22 6.28 11.46
N ARG A 245 16.17 6.26 12.81
CA ARG A 245 17.34 5.88 13.62
C ARG A 245 17.66 4.40 13.55
N ILE A 246 16.65 3.56 13.32
CA ILE A 246 16.85 2.15 13.01
C ILE A 246 17.05 2.04 11.50
N PRO A 247 18.11 1.35 11.03
CA PRO A 247 18.36 1.16 9.61
C PRO A 247 17.16 0.53 8.89
N PRO A 248 16.84 0.93 7.65
CA PRO A 248 15.63 0.49 6.94
C PRO A 248 15.49 -1.03 6.84
N ASP A 249 16.54 -1.74 6.50
CA ASP A 249 16.53 -3.21 6.39
C ASP A 249 16.26 -3.90 7.75
N GLN A 250 16.78 -3.35 8.84
CA GLN A 250 16.50 -3.87 10.19
C GLN A 250 15.03 -3.63 10.61
N VAL A 251 14.37 -2.59 10.08
CA VAL A 251 12.93 -2.41 10.31
C VAL A 251 12.12 -3.48 9.60
N ILE A 252 12.55 -3.89 8.40
CA ILE A 252 11.93 -5.01 7.66
C ILE A 252 12.14 -6.32 8.44
N ASP A 253 13.35 -6.57 8.95
CA ASP A 253 13.64 -7.75 9.76
C ASP A 253 12.81 -7.77 11.05
N ALA A 254 12.65 -6.63 11.72
CA ALA A 254 11.78 -6.50 12.89
C ALA A 254 10.30 -6.79 12.55
N MET A 255 9.82 -6.37 11.37
CA MET A 255 8.47 -6.71 10.93
C MET A 255 8.29 -8.22 10.78
N ARG A 256 9.29 -8.93 10.23
CA ARG A 256 9.27 -10.40 10.15
C ARG A 256 9.19 -11.01 11.54
N GLU A 257 10.08 -10.59 12.45
CA GLU A 257 10.12 -11.11 13.83
C GLU A 257 8.78 -10.90 14.56
N VAL A 258 8.19 -9.72 14.46
CA VAL A 258 6.86 -9.44 15.03
C VAL A 258 5.79 -10.33 14.40
N GLY A 259 5.84 -10.56 13.09
CA GLY A 259 4.93 -11.47 12.39
C GLY A 259 5.06 -12.92 12.89
N ASP A 260 6.30 -13.41 13.08
CA ASP A 260 6.57 -14.76 13.60
C ASP A 260 6.05 -14.95 15.02
N GLN A 261 6.14 -13.91 15.85
CA GLN A 261 5.65 -13.92 17.25
C GLN A 261 4.14 -13.68 17.36
N MET A 262 3.46 -13.26 16.27
CA MET A 262 2.03 -12.99 16.28
C MET A 262 1.27 -14.31 16.44
N HIS A 263 0.32 -14.35 17.40
CA HIS A 263 -0.50 -15.53 17.64
C HIS A 263 -1.27 -15.93 16.36
N PRO A 264 -1.39 -17.24 16.03
CA PRO A 264 -2.09 -17.70 14.82
C PRO A 264 -3.51 -17.16 14.66
N SER A 265 -4.26 -16.97 15.76
CA SER A 265 -5.61 -16.39 15.73
C SER A 265 -5.68 -14.95 15.19
N LEU A 266 -4.53 -14.27 15.07
CA LEU A 266 -4.41 -12.88 14.61
C LEU A 266 -3.77 -12.78 13.20
N ARG A 267 -3.64 -13.90 12.50
CA ARG A 267 -3.07 -14.01 11.15
C ARG A 267 -4.09 -14.52 10.14
N GLU A 268 -5.14 -13.73 9.89
CA GLU A 268 -6.17 -13.96 8.87
C GLU A 268 -7.04 -15.24 9.07
N THR A 269 -7.05 -15.76 10.29
CA THR A 269 -7.82 -16.99 10.59
C THR A 269 -9.30 -16.75 10.94
N GLY A 270 -9.69 -15.49 11.12
CA GLY A 270 -11.05 -15.15 11.59
C GLY A 270 -11.34 -15.57 13.04
N GLN A 271 -10.32 -16.00 13.80
CA GLN A 271 -10.50 -16.58 15.14
C GLN A 271 -10.19 -15.61 16.29
N GLY A 272 -9.56 -14.49 16.02
CA GLY A 272 -9.12 -13.53 17.04
C GLY A 272 -9.37 -12.09 16.66
N GLY A 273 -9.05 -11.18 17.57
CA GLY A 273 -9.19 -9.73 17.33
C GLY A 273 -10.64 -9.32 17.02
N LEU A 274 -10.83 -8.47 16.03
CA LEU A 274 -12.15 -7.98 15.61
C LEU A 274 -13.09 -9.12 15.18
N ALA A 275 -12.57 -10.13 14.50
CA ALA A 275 -13.36 -11.28 14.03
C ALA A 275 -13.99 -12.08 15.19
N ASN A 276 -13.44 -12.01 16.40
CA ASN A 276 -13.94 -12.72 17.58
C ASN A 276 -14.80 -11.86 18.51
N THR A 277 -15.16 -10.65 18.12
CA THR A 277 -16.08 -9.80 18.90
C THR A 277 -17.51 -10.35 18.86
N PRO A 278 -18.35 -10.08 19.88
CA PRO A 278 -19.76 -10.52 19.85
C PRO A 278 -20.49 -10.13 18.57
N ALA A 279 -20.35 -8.89 18.12
CA ALA A 279 -20.99 -8.40 16.89
C ALA A 279 -20.51 -9.15 15.62
N ALA A 280 -19.22 -9.47 15.53
CA ALA A 280 -18.70 -10.24 14.40
C ALA A 280 -19.24 -11.68 14.39
N ARG A 281 -19.29 -12.32 15.55
CA ARG A 281 -19.82 -13.69 15.68
C ARG A 281 -21.33 -13.77 15.39
N GLU A 282 -22.10 -12.79 15.85
CA GLU A 282 -23.52 -12.66 15.55
C GLU A 282 -23.77 -12.52 14.05
N TRP A 283 -22.98 -11.64 13.40
CA TRP A 283 -23.06 -11.48 11.95
C TRP A 283 -22.71 -12.78 11.20
N CYS A 284 -21.63 -13.49 11.59
CA CYS A 284 -21.24 -14.76 10.97
C CYS A 284 -22.34 -15.83 11.11
N ALA A 285 -22.95 -15.95 12.30
CA ALA A 285 -24.03 -16.92 12.54
C ALA A 285 -25.25 -16.64 11.64
N ALA A 286 -25.62 -15.38 11.45
CA ALA A 286 -26.71 -15.01 10.55
C ALA A 286 -26.44 -15.37 9.07
N GLN A 287 -25.18 -15.40 8.63
CA GLN A 287 -24.82 -15.78 7.26
C GLN A 287 -24.85 -17.32 7.02
N GLU A 288 -24.75 -18.13 8.09
CA GLU A 288 -24.83 -19.59 7.99
C GLU A 288 -26.28 -20.10 7.88
N GLU A 289 -27.25 -19.26 8.24
CA GLU A 289 -28.69 -19.58 8.20
C GLU A 289 -29.35 -19.21 6.85
N GLU A 290 -28.67 -18.43 5.99
CA GLU A 290 -29.13 -18.07 4.62
C GLU A 290 -28.56 -19.04 3.58
#